data_8483cd072bc3e8f946453aafdc7eb725
#
_entry.id   8483cd072bc3e8f946453aafdc7eb725
#
_cell.length_a   1.000
_cell.length_b   1.000
_cell.length_c   1.000
_cell.angle_alpha   90.00
_cell.angle_beta   90.00
_cell.angle_gamma   90.00
#
_symmetry.space_group_name_H-M   'P 1'
#
loop_
_entity.id
_entity.type
_entity.pdbx_description
1 polymer ?
#
loop_
_entity_poly.entity_id
_entity_poly.type
_entity_poly.pdbx_seq_one_letter_code
_entity_poly.pdbx_strand_id
1 'polypeptide(L)'
;WIGTTSEGVFNLKIDEQLLTHPIEKGNITSIYQDNAGELWIGSWEKGLFRVKTDGNIENLRNDPKNPHSISSDFVRSCCEDNLGNIWIGTFNGLNRYNKTTGLFQNHTSNEMQNEGLTHSSIWCIVKDNQGTLWLGTYFGGVNYFNPEYEIYTRYKASIHEKEGLSSPVVGRTIEDKNGNLWIGTEGGGLNFYNRRTREFKWYLAGQGRNSISHSNVKALYYDPAKEIIWIGTHLGGLNKLDIRTGTFTHYLMEEGNPETLPSNIVRDIAPYQDQLIVATQNGVCLFNPQTGKCQQLFKDSKEGRKIAMVADVEVD
;
A
#
# COMPACT_ATOMS: atom_id res chain seq x y z
N TRP A 1 2.56 13.94 1.74
CA TRP A 1 1.54 13.64 2.75
C TRP A 1 2.01 12.48 3.63
N ILE A 2 1.74 12.54 4.92
CA ILE A 2 2.17 11.54 5.90
C ILE A 2 0.96 11.13 6.75
N GLY A 3 0.57 9.86 6.67
CA GLY A 3 -0.45 9.25 7.51
C GLY A 3 0.17 8.60 8.75
N THR A 4 -0.41 8.84 9.90
CA THR A 4 0.04 8.26 11.18
C THR A 4 -0.99 7.31 11.78
N THR A 5 -0.57 6.49 12.72
CA THR A 5 -1.47 5.54 13.37
C THR A 5 -2.32 6.14 14.52
N SER A 6 -2.04 7.38 14.92
CA SER A 6 -2.76 8.04 16.02
C SER A 6 -3.06 9.50 15.79
N GLU A 7 -2.11 10.22 15.17
CA GLU A 7 -2.17 11.68 15.09
C GLU A 7 -2.83 12.20 13.79
N GLY A 8 -3.31 11.31 12.92
CA GLY A 8 -3.97 11.70 11.66
C GLY A 8 -3.01 11.95 10.52
N VAL A 9 -3.23 13.01 9.74
CA VAL A 9 -2.50 13.31 8.50
C VAL A 9 -1.72 14.59 8.61
N PHE A 10 -0.47 14.54 8.16
CA PHE A 10 0.40 15.70 8.01
C PHE A 10 0.69 15.96 6.53
N ASN A 11 0.73 17.22 6.15
CA ASN A 11 1.27 17.66 4.87
C ASN A 11 2.65 18.25 5.11
N LEU A 12 3.66 17.66 4.51
CA LEU A 12 5.05 18.05 4.63
C LEU A 12 5.55 18.61 3.31
N LYS A 13 5.98 19.86 3.32
CA LYS A 13 6.75 20.47 2.24
C LYS A 13 8.23 20.42 2.61
N ILE A 14 8.96 19.49 2.04
CA ILE A 14 10.35 19.19 2.41
C ILE A 14 11.25 20.41 2.14
N ASP A 15 11.09 21.05 0.98
CA ASP A 15 11.93 22.18 0.57
C ASP A 15 11.71 23.44 1.44
N GLU A 16 10.50 23.63 1.96
CA GLU A 16 10.13 24.74 2.86
C GLU A 16 10.31 24.39 4.34
N GLN A 17 10.60 23.13 4.67
CA GLN A 17 10.56 22.57 6.04
C GLN A 17 9.25 22.89 6.79
N LEU A 18 8.15 22.99 6.03
CA LEU A 18 6.83 23.31 6.54
C LEU A 18 6.03 22.04 6.77
N LEU A 19 5.45 21.92 7.96
CA LEU A 19 4.56 20.83 8.34
C LEU A 19 3.21 21.40 8.76
N THR A 20 2.14 20.96 8.07
CA THR A 20 0.76 21.29 8.45
C THR A 20 0.00 20.03 8.85
N HIS A 21 -1.08 20.17 9.60
CA HIS A 21 -1.83 19.06 10.19
C HIS A 21 -3.33 19.18 9.86
N PRO A 22 -3.73 18.88 8.61
CA PRO A 22 -5.10 19.09 8.13
C PRO A 22 -6.14 18.15 8.72
N ILE A 23 -5.76 16.93 9.09
CA ILE A 23 -6.64 15.96 9.76
C ILE A 23 -6.03 15.57 11.10
N GLU A 24 -6.59 16.11 12.16
CA GLU A 24 -6.14 15.84 13.52
C GLU A 24 -6.74 14.53 14.05
N LYS A 25 -5.87 13.70 14.62
CA LYS A 25 -6.20 12.41 15.26
C LYS A 25 -6.89 11.40 14.34
N GLY A 26 -6.29 10.27 14.21
CA GLY A 26 -6.82 9.12 13.47
C GLY A 26 -5.73 8.12 13.13
N ASN A 27 -6.12 6.86 13.03
CA ASN A 27 -5.27 5.81 12.52
C ASN A 27 -5.44 5.78 11.00
N ILE A 28 -4.48 6.34 10.28
CA ILE A 28 -4.49 6.41 8.82
C ILE A 28 -3.92 5.12 8.26
N THR A 29 -4.58 4.58 7.27
CA THR A 29 -4.27 3.29 6.63
C THR A 29 -3.81 3.41 5.19
N SER A 30 -4.25 4.47 4.50
CA SER A 30 -3.86 4.75 3.12
C SER A 30 -4.04 6.22 2.77
N ILE A 31 -3.20 6.70 1.87
CA ILE A 31 -3.33 7.99 1.20
C ILE A 31 -3.23 7.73 -0.30
N TYR A 32 -4.15 8.28 -1.08
CA TYR A 32 -4.18 8.16 -2.52
C TYR A 32 -4.56 9.48 -3.17
N GLN A 33 -3.78 9.94 -4.14
CA GLN A 33 -4.11 11.12 -4.95
C GLN A 33 -4.71 10.67 -6.28
N ASP A 34 -5.89 11.20 -6.61
CA ASP A 34 -6.54 10.91 -7.89
C ASP A 34 -6.04 11.83 -9.02
N ASN A 35 -6.47 11.54 -10.25
CA ASN A 35 -6.07 12.30 -11.44
C ASN A 35 -6.56 13.77 -11.44
N ALA A 36 -7.53 14.12 -10.59
CA ALA A 36 -8.00 15.50 -10.39
C ALA A 36 -7.18 16.25 -9.32
N GLY A 37 -6.23 15.57 -8.64
CA GLY A 37 -5.44 16.12 -7.55
C GLY A 37 -6.13 16.09 -6.20
N GLU A 38 -7.29 15.43 -6.08
CA GLU A 38 -7.97 15.24 -4.80
C GLU A 38 -7.35 14.09 -4.02
N LEU A 39 -7.29 14.20 -2.68
CA LEU A 39 -6.76 13.14 -1.84
C LEU A 39 -7.88 12.31 -1.23
N TRP A 40 -7.68 11.01 -1.25
CA TRP A 40 -8.54 10.00 -0.65
C TRP A 40 -7.77 9.32 0.47
N ILE A 41 -8.19 9.56 1.71
CA ILE A 41 -7.46 9.17 2.91
C ILE A 41 -8.28 8.17 3.69
N GLY A 42 -7.81 6.93 3.70
CA GLY A 42 -8.42 5.85 4.45
C GLY A 42 -8.04 5.89 5.91
N SER A 43 -8.97 5.55 6.78
CA SER A 43 -8.72 5.41 8.21
C SER A 43 -9.23 4.08 8.76
N TRP A 44 -8.70 3.68 9.93
CA TRP A 44 -9.08 2.42 10.58
C TRP A 44 -10.50 2.45 11.16
N GLU A 45 -10.99 3.62 11.61
CA GLU A 45 -12.27 3.70 12.33
C GLU A 45 -13.10 4.94 11.98
N LYS A 46 -12.55 5.84 11.16
CA LYS A 46 -13.20 7.13 10.86
C LYS A 46 -13.72 7.22 9.42
N GLY A 47 -13.76 6.10 8.70
CA GLY A 47 -14.21 6.07 7.32
C GLY A 47 -13.16 6.63 6.35
N LEU A 48 -13.65 7.24 5.28
CA LEU A 48 -12.87 7.81 4.19
C LEU A 48 -12.93 9.33 4.23
N PHE A 49 -11.78 9.99 4.24
CA PHE A 49 -11.71 11.43 4.05
C PHE A 49 -11.40 11.74 2.58
N ARG A 50 -12.10 12.70 2.02
CA ARG A 50 -11.81 13.29 0.72
C ARG A 50 -11.37 14.73 0.94
N VAL A 51 -10.14 15.05 0.54
CA VAL A 51 -9.61 16.42 0.54
C VAL A 51 -9.66 16.93 -0.89
N LYS A 52 -10.51 17.91 -1.12
CA LYS A 52 -10.67 18.53 -2.45
C LYS A 52 -9.54 19.51 -2.73
N THR A 53 -9.33 19.83 -4.00
CA THR A 53 -8.31 20.79 -4.45
C THR A 53 -8.49 22.21 -3.90
N ASP A 54 -9.71 22.56 -3.48
CA ASP A 54 -10.02 23.83 -2.79
C ASP A 54 -9.71 23.81 -1.28
N GLY A 55 -9.22 22.68 -0.76
CA GLY A 55 -8.89 22.47 0.64
C GLY A 55 -10.07 21.98 1.50
N ASN A 56 -11.28 21.85 0.95
CA ASN A 56 -12.43 21.33 1.68
C ASN A 56 -12.24 19.83 2.00
N ILE A 57 -12.54 19.46 3.24
CA ILE A 57 -12.45 18.06 3.72
C ILE A 57 -13.84 17.51 3.96
N GLU A 58 -14.17 16.44 3.27
CA GLU A 58 -15.38 15.64 3.46
C GLU A 58 -15.03 14.35 4.20
N ASN A 59 -15.86 13.94 5.16
CA ASN A 59 -15.71 12.64 5.84
C ASN A 59 -16.89 11.73 5.42
N LEU A 60 -16.60 10.72 4.63
CA LEU A 60 -17.54 9.76 4.09
C LEU A 60 -17.56 8.52 5.01
N ARG A 61 -18.70 8.26 5.65
CA ARG A 61 -18.87 7.23 6.67
C ARG A 61 -19.91 6.19 6.32
N ASN A 62 -19.78 5.04 6.95
CA ASN A 62 -20.81 4.01 6.89
C ASN A 62 -22.08 4.50 7.60
N ASP A 63 -23.21 4.38 6.90
CA ASP A 63 -24.54 4.53 7.46
C ASP A 63 -25.33 3.25 7.17
N PRO A 64 -25.60 2.40 8.17
CA PRO A 64 -26.35 1.15 7.96
C PRO A 64 -27.77 1.32 7.40
N LYS A 65 -28.32 2.54 7.46
CA LYS A 65 -29.63 2.87 6.91
C LYS A 65 -29.58 3.34 5.46
N ASN A 66 -28.37 3.68 4.97
CA ASN A 66 -28.15 4.14 3.62
C ASN A 66 -27.37 3.10 2.80
N PRO A 67 -28.00 2.33 1.91
CA PRO A 67 -27.33 1.32 1.09
C PRO A 67 -26.29 1.91 0.11
N HIS A 68 -26.30 3.23 -0.08
CA HIS A 68 -25.36 3.96 -0.92
C HIS A 68 -24.26 4.67 -0.12
N SER A 69 -24.09 4.36 1.16
CA SER A 69 -22.93 4.75 1.94
C SER A 69 -21.79 3.73 1.77
N ILE A 70 -20.56 4.10 2.21
CA ILE A 70 -19.43 3.16 2.25
C ILE A 70 -19.78 1.96 3.15
N SER A 71 -19.35 0.75 2.77
CA SER A 71 -19.74 -0.50 3.46
C SER A 71 -19.14 -0.68 4.85
N SER A 72 -18.07 0.06 5.18
CA SER A 72 -17.41 0.02 6.49
C SER A 72 -16.56 1.27 6.71
N ASP A 73 -16.46 1.71 7.97
CA ASP A 73 -15.55 2.78 8.39
C ASP A 73 -14.08 2.33 8.48
N PHE A 74 -13.81 1.04 8.33
CA PHE A 74 -12.44 0.48 8.29
C PHE A 74 -11.94 0.46 6.85
N VAL A 75 -11.39 1.57 6.38
CA VAL A 75 -10.87 1.74 5.02
C VAL A 75 -9.40 1.30 4.98
N ARG A 76 -8.98 0.63 3.92
CA ARG A 76 -7.63 0.07 3.76
C ARG A 76 -6.87 0.58 2.56
N SER A 77 -7.55 0.82 1.46
CA SER A 77 -6.90 1.17 0.19
C SER A 77 -7.86 1.88 -0.73
N CYS A 78 -7.34 2.79 -1.55
CA CYS A 78 -8.08 3.50 -2.58
C CYS A 78 -7.34 3.43 -3.91
N CYS A 79 -8.09 3.47 -5.01
CA CYS A 79 -7.55 3.54 -6.37
C CYS A 79 -8.59 4.12 -7.32
N GLU A 80 -8.17 4.92 -8.31
CA GLU A 80 -9.05 5.45 -9.36
C GLU A 80 -9.02 4.55 -10.60
N ASP A 81 -10.20 4.20 -11.15
CA ASP A 81 -10.30 3.49 -12.43
C ASP A 81 -10.13 4.43 -13.64
N ASN A 82 -10.13 3.86 -14.86
CA ASN A 82 -10.02 4.65 -16.08
C ASN A 82 -11.29 5.48 -16.40
N LEU A 83 -12.39 5.22 -15.71
CA LEU A 83 -13.66 5.94 -15.84
C LEU A 83 -13.79 7.06 -14.79
N GLY A 84 -12.77 7.26 -13.93
CA GLY A 84 -12.76 8.29 -12.90
C GLY A 84 -13.55 7.93 -11.64
N ASN A 85 -13.98 6.67 -11.46
CA ASN A 85 -14.56 6.23 -10.20
C ASN A 85 -13.44 5.89 -9.20
N ILE A 86 -13.70 6.14 -7.93
CA ILE A 86 -12.79 5.72 -6.85
C ILE A 86 -13.23 4.37 -6.32
N TRP A 87 -12.32 3.41 -6.31
CA TRP A 87 -12.49 2.10 -5.72
C TRP A 87 -11.87 2.07 -4.34
N ILE A 88 -12.63 1.65 -3.36
CA ILE A 88 -12.24 1.69 -1.94
C ILE A 88 -12.36 0.29 -1.35
N GLY A 89 -11.23 -0.24 -0.89
CA GLY A 89 -11.16 -1.48 -0.12
C GLY A 89 -11.42 -1.22 1.35
N THR A 90 -12.38 -1.95 1.91
CA THR A 90 -12.71 -1.87 3.31
C THR A 90 -12.64 -3.24 3.99
N PHE A 91 -12.81 -3.27 5.30
CA PHE A 91 -12.93 -4.53 6.04
C PHE A 91 -14.18 -5.34 5.64
N ASN A 92 -15.22 -4.68 5.11
CA ASN A 92 -16.50 -5.31 4.77
C ASN A 92 -16.94 -5.04 3.33
N GLY A 93 -16.04 -5.17 2.36
CA GLY A 93 -16.35 -5.09 0.94
C GLY A 93 -15.46 -4.16 0.15
N LEU A 94 -15.60 -4.30 -1.17
CA LEU A 94 -15.08 -3.39 -2.17
C LEU A 94 -16.19 -2.38 -2.50
N ASN A 95 -15.86 -1.10 -2.50
CA ASN A 95 -16.81 -0.02 -2.76
C ASN A 95 -16.38 0.75 -4.00
N ARG A 96 -17.31 1.05 -4.89
CA ARG A 96 -17.12 1.97 -6.00
C ARG A 96 -17.83 3.28 -5.68
N TYR A 97 -17.07 4.37 -5.58
CA TYR A 97 -17.62 5.71 -5.40
C TYR A 97 -17.67 6.42 -6.75
N ASN A 98 -18.86 6.89 -7.11
CA ASN A 98 -19.07 7.70 -8.31
C ASN A 98 -18.97 9.19 -7.93
N LYS A 99 -17.92 9.87 -8.43
CA LYS A 99 -17.65 11.29 -8.11
C LYS A 99 -18.76 12.24 -8.59
N THR A 100 -19.52 11.86 -9.62
CA THR A 100 -20.58 12.72 -10.18
C THR A 100 -21.85 12.65 -9.34
N THR A 101 -22.22 11.46 -8.86
CA THR A 101 -23.47 11.26 -8.08
C THR A 101 -23.24 11.34 -6.58
N GLY A 102 -22.00 11.17 -6.12
CA GLY A 102 -21.66 11.08 -4.70
C GLY A 102 -22.12 9.78 -4.02
N LEU A 103 -22.47 8.76 -4.79
CA LEU A 103 -23.02 7.51 -4.26
C LEU A 103 -22.00 6.37 -4.30
N PHE A 104 -22.09 5.49 -3.32
CA PHE A 104 -21.36 4.24 -3.28
C PHE A 104 -22.19 3.09 -3.85
N GLN A 105 -21.49 2.19 -4.54
CA GLN A 105 -21.95 0.86 -4.89
C GLN A 105 -21.05 -0.16 -4.19
N ASN A 106 -21.66 -1.04 -3.41
CA ASN A 106 -20.95 -1.97 -2.54
C ASN A 106 -20.91 -3.39 -3.12
N HIS A 107 -19.73 -4.01 -3.12
CA HIS A 107 -19.50 -5.38 -3.55
C HIS A 107 -18.95 -6.18 -2.36
N THR A 108 -19.65 -7.21 -1.94
CA THR A 108 -19.25 -8.11 -0.85
C THR A 108 -19.05 -9.52 -1.37
N SER A 109 -18.29 -10.35 -0.63
CA SER A 109 -18.21 -11.77 -0.93
C SER A 109 -19.56 -12.43 -0.62
N ASN A 110 -20.05 -13.24 -1.55
CA ASN A 110 -21.17 -14.13 -1.31
C ASN A 110 -20.64 -15.57 -1.34
N GLU A 111 -20.55 -16.22 -0.19
CA GLU A 111 -20.02 -17.57 -0.04
C GLU A 111 -20.85 -18.62 -0.82
N MET A 112 -22.10 -18.32 -1.15
CA MET A 112 -22.99 -19.23 -1.90
C MET A 112 -22.90 -19.08 -3.42
N GLN A 113 -22.25 -18.03 -3.92
CA GLN A 113 -22.05 -17.83 -5.35
C GLN A 113 -20.57 -18.00 -5.70
N ASN A 114 -20.28 -18.85 -6.68
CA ASN A 114 -18.92 -19.04 -7.21
C ASN A 114 -18.39 -17.81 -7.99
N GLU A 115 -19.18 -16.74 -8.04
CA GLU A 115 -18.88 -15.48 -8.73
C GLU A 115 -18.75 -14.34 -7.71
N GLY A 116 -17.80 -13.41 -7.92
CA GLY A 116 -17.56 -12.24 -7.06
C GLY A 116 -16.28 -12.35 -6.21
N LEU A 117 -16.19 -11.57 -5.16
CA LEU A 117 -15.02 -11.51 -4.27
C LEU A 117 -14.84 -12.80 -3.47
N THR A 118 -13.58 -13.26 -3.34
CA THR A 118 -13.24 -14.42 -2.50
C THR A 118 -13.35 -14.13 -1.01
N HIS A 119 -13.24 -12.87 -0.61
CA HIS A 119 -13.34 -12.43 0.78
C HIS A 119 -13.71 -10.95 0.83
N SER A 120 -14.57 -10.55 1.77
CA SER A 120 -15.04 -9.15 1.87
C SER A 120 -13.95 -8.19 2.40
N SER A 121 -12.98 -8.65 3.18
CA SER A 121 -11.92 -7.78 3.70
C SER A 121 -10.85 -7.53 2.63
N ILE A 122 -10.88 -6.35 2.03
CA ILE A 122 -9.94 -5.91 1.00
C ILE A 122 -8.80 -5.15 1.66
N TRP A 123 -7.56 -5.58 1.43
CA TRP A 123 -6.36 -4.99 2.02
C TRP A 123 -5.64 -4.02 1.10
N CYS A 124 -5.57 -4.34 -0.17
CA CYS A 124 -4.98 -3.46 -1.15
C CYS A 124 -5.74 -3.51 -2.47
N ILE A 125 -5.68 -2.42 -3.20
CA ILE A 125 -6.17 -2.29 -4.56
C ILE A 125 -5.04 -1.68 -5.38
N VAL A 126 -4.77 -2.24 -6.54
CA VAL A 126 -3.89 -1.63 -7.53
C VAL A 126 -4.54 -1.70 -8.90
N LYS A 127 -4.44 -0.61 -9.65
CA LYS A 127 -4.81 -0.57 -11.06
C LYS A 127 -3.56 -0.79 -11.89
N ASP A 128 -3.59 -1.76 -12.78
CA ASP A 128 -2.52 -1.97 -13.75
C ASP A 128 -2.65 -1.03 -14.97
N ASN A 129 -1.65 -1.06 -15.83
CA ASN A 129 -1.58 -0.23 -17.04
C ASN A 129 -2.64 -0.59 -18.10
N GLN A 130 -3.37 -1.70 -17.93
CA GLN A 130 -4.48 -2.12 -18.77
C GLN A 130 -5.85 -1.74 -18.20
N GLY A 131 -5.87 -1.06 -17.04
CA GLY A 131 -7.10 -0.67 -16.35
C GLY A 131 -7.72 -1.77 -15.50
N THR A 132 -7.06 -2.92 -15.35
CA THR A 132 -7.52 -4.01 -14.48
C THR A 132 -7.23 -3.68 -13.03
N LEU A 133 -8.21 -3.88 -12.17
CA LEU A 133 -8.06 -3.75 -10.72
C LEU A 133 -7.65 -5.09 -10.09
N TRP A 134 -6.58 -5.07 -9.34
CA TRP A 134 -6.06 -6.20 -8.57
C TRP A 134 -6.32 -5.96 -7.09
N LEU A 135 -7.03 -6.89 -6.47
CA LEU A 135 -7.55 -6.79 -5.11
C LEU A 135 -6.89 -7.84 -4.23
N GLY A 136 -6.02 -7.41 -3.34
CA GLY A 136 -5.50 -8.27 -2.28
C GLY A 136 -6.50 -8.39 -1.15
N THR A 137 -6.79 -9.60 -0.69
CA THR A 137 -7.76 -9.87 0.37
C THR A 137 -7.10 -10.44 1.61
N TYR A 138 -7.79 -10.39 2.76
CA TYR A 138 -7.22 -10.84 4.04
C TYR A 138 -6.98 -12.36 4.10
N PHE A 139 -7.90 -13.17 3.57
CA PHE A 139 -7.73 -14.64 3.52
C PHE A 139 -8.12 -15.27 2.19
N GLY A 140 -8.58 -14.49 1.23
CA GLY A 140 -9.10 -15.00 -0.04
C GLY A 140 -8.09 -14.97 -1.19
N GLY A 141 -6.82 -14.58 -0.95
CA GLY A 141 -5.82 -14.41 -1.99
C GLY A 141 -6.03 -13.13 -2.82
N VAL A 142 -5.77 -13.20 -4.12
CA VAL A 142 -5.92 -12.08 -5.05
C VAL A 142 -7.12 -12.30 -5.95
N ASN A 143 -7.94 -11.27 -6.09
CA ASN A 143 -8.96 -11.17 -7.13
C ASN A 143 -8.51 -10.11 -8.14
N TYR A 144 -8.86 -10.28 -9.38
CA TYR A 144 -8.77 -9.18 -10.33
C TYR A 144 -10.02 -9.09 -11.18
N PHE A 145 -10.38 -7.89 -11.57
CA PHE A 145 -11.45 -7.66 -12.53
C PHE A 145 -11.18 -6.37 -13.31
N ASN A 146 -11.70 -6.32 -14.51
CA ASN A 146 -11.75 -5.08 -15.26
C ASN A 146 -13.12 -4.42 -15.03
N PRO A 147 -13.18 -3.16 -14.54
CA PRO A 147 -14.44 -2.46 -14.34
C PRO A 147 -15.31 -2.31 -15.60
N GLU A 148 -14.71 -2.39 -16.78
CA GLU A 148 -15.41 -2.31 -18.06
C GLU A 148 -16.15 -3.62 -18.43
N TYR A 149 -15.69 -4.77 -17.91
CA TYR A 149 -16.20 -6.09 -18.30
C TYR A 149 -16.85 -6.88 -17.16
N GLU A 150 -16.73 -6.41 -15.91
CA GLU A 150 -17.29 -7.02 -14.68
C GLU A 150 -16.93 -8.51 -14.47
N ILE A 151 -15.77 -8.97 -15.02
CA ILE A 151 -15.32 -10.36 -14.91
C ILE A 151 -14.26 -10.46 -13.81
N TYR A 152 -14.51 -11.30 -12.79
CA TYR A 152 -13.57 -11.57 -11.70
C TYR A 152 -12.73 -12.82 -11.96
N THR A 153 -11.43 -12.71 -11.81
CA THR A 153 -10.50 -13.85 -11.74
C THR A 153 -9.82 -13.89 -10.37
N ARG A 154 -9.51 -15.08 -9.89
CA ARG A 154 -9.06 -15.32 -8.51
C ARG A 154 -7.76 -16.10 -8.50
N TYR A 155 -6.79 -15.63 -7.70
CA TYR A 155 -5.59 -16.37 -7.35
C TYR A 155 -5.57 -16.63 -5.84
N LYS A 156 -5.59 -17.91 -5.46
CA LYS A 156 -5.54 -18.35 -4.06
C LYS A 156 -4.12 -18.75 -3.68
N ALA A 157 -3.88 -18.90 -2.38
CA ALA A 157 -2.66 -19.55 -1.90
C ALA A 157 -2.62 -21.02 -2.35
N SER A 158 -1.43 -21.50 -2.70
CA SER A 158 -1.16 -22.87 -3.12
C SER A 158 0.01 -23.45 -2.33
N ILE A 159 0.10 -24.76 -2.26
CA ILE A 159 1.29 -25.47 -1.78
C ILE A 159 2.35 -25.61 -2.88
N HIS A 160 1.99 -25.33 -4.13
CA HIS A 160 2.87 -25.36 -5.29
C HIS A 160 3.17 -23.96 -5.80
N GLU A 161 4.45 -23.59 -5.87
CA GLU A 161 4.91 -22.22 -6.20
C GLU A 161 4.30 -21.68 -7.51
N LYS A 162 4.28 -22.48 -8.57
CA LYS A 162 3.81 -21.99 -9.88
C LYS A 162 2.31 -21.75 -9.98
N GLU A 163 1.53 -22.33 -9.09
CA GLU A 163 0.07 -22.40 -9.20
C GLU A 163 -0.67 -21.28 -8.45
N GLY A 164 0.00 -20.62 -7.48
CA GLY A 164 -0.66 -19.62 -6.67
C GLY A 164 0.28 -18.87 -5.74
N LEU A 165 -0.32 -18.15 -4.80
CA LEU A 165 0.39 -17.35 -3.80
C LEU A 165 1.02 -18.21 -2.71
N SER A 166 2.10 -17.73 -2.11
CA SER A 166 2.76 -18.34 -0.95
C SER A 166 1.96 -18.20 0.35
N SER A 167 1.04 -17.22 0.44
CA SER A 167 0.17 -16.97 1.59
C SER A 167 -1.14 -16.35 1.13
N PRO A 168 -2.26 -16.63 1.81
CA PRO A 168 -3.55 -16.04 1.47
C PRO A 168 -3.71 -14.59 1.92
N VAL A 169 -2.82 -14.09 2.79
CA VAL A 169 -2.90 -12.73 3.33
C VAL A 169 -2.04 -11.81 2.47
N VAL A 170 -2.68 -11.01 1.63
CA VAL A 170 -2.02 -10.08 0.71
C VAL A 170 -1.94 -8.69 1.32
N GLY A 171 -0.73 -8.13 1.40
CA GLY A 171 -0.46 -6.81 1.97
C GLY A 171 -0.41 -5.69 0.92
N ARG A 172 0.58 -5.73 0.04
CA ARG A 172 0.82 -4.73 -1.01
C ARG A 172 1.01 -5.40 -2.37
N THR A 173 0.65 -4.70 -3.43
CA THR A 173 0.85 -5.17 -4.81
C THR A 173 1.33 -4.00 -5.67
N ILE A 174 2.30 -4.25 -6.54
CA ILE A 174 2.78 -3.30 -7.55
C ILE A 174 2.95 -3.99 -8.90
N GLU A 175 2.90 -3.22 -9.97
CA GLU A 175 3.16 -3.68 -11.33
C GLU A 175 4.55 -3.24 -11.80
N ASP A 176 5.28 -4.12 -12.51
CA ASP A 176 6.53 -3.77 -13.17
C ASP A 176 6.32 -3.26 -14.61
N LYS A 177 7.38 -2.76 -15.24
CA LYS A 177 7.32 -2.23 -16.61
C LYS A 177 6.90 -3.25 -17.68
N ASN A 178 6.94 -4.53 -17.38
CA ASN A 178 6.55 -5.62 -18.26
C ASN A 178 5.11 -6.08 -18.01
N GLY A 179 4.40 -5.42 -17.09
CA GLY A 179 3.05 -5.76 -16.69
C GLY A 179 2.94 -6.95 -15.75
N ASN A 180 4.04 -7.45 -15.18
CA ASN A 180 4.00 -8.48 -14.16
C ASN A 180 3.70 -7.89 -12.79
N LEU A 181 3.19 -8.71 -11.88
CA LEU A 181 2.85 -8.27 -10.53
C LEU A 181 3.85 -8.75 -9.50
N TRP A 182 4.17 -7.87 -8.57
CA TRP A 182 4.93 -8.14 -7.37
C TRP A 182 3.99 -7.97 -6.17
N ILE A 183 3.78 -9.06 -5.43
CA ILE A 183 2.73 -9.17 -4.42
C ILE A 183 3.39 -9.51 -3.08
N GLY A 184 3.34 -8.56 -2.16
CA GLY A 184 3.79 -8.74 -0.79
C GLY A 184 2.72 -9.44 0.04
N THR A 185 3.12 -10.43 0.83
CA THR A 185 2.20 -11.20 1.67
C THR A 185 2.62 -11.16 3.14
N GLU A 186 1.70 -11.47 4.03
CA GLU A 186 2.01 -11.76 5.43
C GLU A 186 2.26 -13.25 5.61
N GLY A 187 3.46 -13.58 6.09
CA GLY A 187 3.91 -14.95 6.31
C GLY A 187 4.51 -15.64 5.09
N GLY A 188 4.26 -15.18 3.87
CA GLY A 188 4.72 -15.79 2.61
C GLY A 188 5.79 -15.01 1.85
N GLY A 189 6.30 -13.89 2.40
CA GLY A 189 7.31 -13.08 1.73
C GLY A 189 6.79 -12.34 0.50
N LEU A 190 7.59 -12.29 -0.57
CA LEU A 190 7.28 -11.61 -1.82
C LEU A 190 6.95 -12.64 -2.91
N ASN A 191 5.85 -12.41 -3.64
CA ASN A 191 5.44 -13.22 -4.78
C ASN A 191 5.60 -12.41 -6.06
N PHE A 192 6.10 -13.05 -7.10
CA PHE A 192 6.14 -12.54 -8.46
C PHE A 192 5.14 -13.32 -9.31
N TYR A 193 4.24 -12.63 -9.99
CA TYR A 193 3.30 -13.22 -10.94
C TYR A 193 3.68 -12.81 -12.37
N ASN A 194 4.08 -13.77 -13.19
CA ASN A 194 4.34 -13.55 -14.60
C ASN A 194 3.03 -13.59 -15.38
N ARG A 195 2.58 -12.44 -15.88
CA ARG A 195 1.30 -12.32 -16.59
C ARG A 195 1.28 -13.12 -17.92
N ARG A 196 2.41 -13.23 -18.60
CA ARG A 196 2.51 -13.95 -19.88
C ARG A 196 2.44 -15.46 -19.72
N THR A 197 3.16 -16.03 -18.74
CA THR A 197 3.16 -17.48 -18.48
C THR A 197 2.07 -17.90 -17.51
N ARG A 198 1.48 -16.95 -16.79
CA ARG A 198 0.50 -17.17 -15.71
C ARG A 198 1.04 -18.00 -14.55
N GLU A 199 2.36 -17.95 -14.32
CA GLU A 199 3.03 -18.68 -13.25
C GLU A 199 3.46 -17.72 -12.14
N PHE A 200 3.46 -18.25 -10.90
CA PHE A 200 4.00 -17.59 -9.73
C PHE A 200 5.44 -18.02 -9.46
N LYS A 201 6.19 -17.12 -8.81
CA LYS A 201 7.49 -17.38 -8.20
C LYS A 201 7.52 -16.74 -6.81
N TRP A 202 8.03 -17.48 -5.82
CA TRP A 202 8.10 -17.01 -4.44
C TRP A 202 9.51 -16.64 -4.02
N TYR A 203 9.64 -15.55 -3.29
CA TYR A 203 10.85 -15.14 -2.63
C TYR A 203 10.60 -15.19 -1.12
N LEU A 204 10.98 -16.31 -0.50
CA LEU A 204 10.72 -16.63 0.90
C LEU A 204 11.87 -16.17 1.80
N ALA A 205 11.57 -15.81 3.04
CA ALA A 205 12.57 -15.53 4.05
C ALA A 205 13.27 -16.83 4.52
N GLY A 206 14.54 -16.70 4.95
CA GLY A 206 15.28 -17.83 5.51
C GLY A 206 15.92 -18.77 4.50
N GLN A 207 15.87 -18.49 3.21
CA GLN A 207 16.48 -19.29 2.15
C GLN A 207 17.98 -18.96 1.90
N GLY A 208 18.70 -18.57 2.94
CA GLY A 208 20.12 -18.21 2.87
C GLY A 208 20.36 -16.71 2.81
N ARG A 209 21.63 -16.31 2.49
CA ARG A 209 22.03 -14.89 2.49
C ARG A 209 21.37 -14.06 1.39
N ASN A 210 20.93 -14.69 0.32
CA ASN A 210 20.29 -14.04 -0.82
C ASN A 210 18.77 -14.30 -0.82
N SER A 211 18.09 -13.92 0.24
CA SER A 211 16.63 -14.04 0.39
C SER A 211 16.07 -12.77 1.01
N ILE A 212 14.77 -12.58 0.97
CA ILE A 212 14.11 -11.49 1.70
C ILE A 212 14.36 -11.65 3.21
N SER A 213 14.52 -10.53 3.91
CA SER A 213 14.90 -10.51 5.33
C SER A 213 13.79 -10.97 6.29
N HIS A 214 12.52 -10.85 5.89
CA HIS A 214 11.36 -11.19 6.72
C HIS A 214 10.15 -11.60 5.87
N SER A 215 9.32 -12.52 6.38
CA SER A 215 8.17 -13.08 5.66
C SER A 215 6.97 -12.14 5.53
N ASN A 216 6.89 -11.08 6.36
CA ASN A 216 5.79 -10.13 6.31
C ASN A 216 6.23 -8.88 5.54
N VAL A 217 5.75 -8.76 4.30
CA VAL A 217 5.99 -7.60 3.43
C VAL A 217 4.89 -6.56 3.68
N LYS A 218 5.30 -5.32 3.97
CA LYS A 218 4.41 -4.20 4.29
C LYS A 218 4.40 -3.11 3.23
N ALA A 219 5.53 -2.91 2.54
CA ALA A 219 5.69 -1.87 1.53
C ALA A 219 6.40 -2.40 0.30
N LEU A 220 6.04 -1.89 -0.87
CA LEU A 220 6.67 -2.19 -2.14
C LEU A 220 6.78 -0.92 -2.98
N TYR A 221 7.95 -0.69 -3.54
CA TYR A 221 8.18 0.34 -4.55
C TYR A 221 9.05 -0.21 -5.67
N TYR A 222 8.64 -0.02 -6.93
CA TYR A 222 9.39 -0.42 -8.12
C TYR A 222 10.10 0.78 -8.74
N ASP A 223 11.43 0.71 -8.90
CA ASP A 223 12.23 1.66 -9.67
C ASP A 223 12.41 1.12 -11.09
N PRO A 224 11.65 1.62 -12.09
CA PRO A 224 11.67 1.10 -13.46
C PRO A 224 12.98 1.39 -14.19
N ALA A 225 13.68 2.47 -13.83
CA ALA A 225 14.93 2.85 -14.49
C ALA A 225 16.08 1.92 -14.10
N LYS A 226 16.08 1.42 -12.87
CA LYS A 226 17.12 0.54 -12.34
C LYS A 226 16.73 -0.94 -12.30
N GLU A 227 15.46 -1.26 -12.55
CA GLU A 227 14.87 -2.60 -12.38
C GLU A 227 15.07 -3.16 -10.95
N ILE A 228 14.73 -2.32 -9.97
CA ILE A 228 14.86 -2.63 -8.56
C ILE A 228 13.48 -2.64 -7.91
N ILE A 229 13.21 -3.64 -7.07
CA ILE A 229 12.11 -3.61 -6.11
C ILE A 229 12.66 -3.26 -4.74
N TRP A 230 12.13 -2.20 -4.15
CA TRP A 230 12.33 -1.84 -2.76
C TRP A 230 11.20 -2.44 -1.93
N ILE A 231 11.56 -3.12 -0.84
CA ILE A 231 10.65 -3.94 -0.07
C ILE A 231 10.77 -3.57 1.40
N GLY A 232 9.71 -2.99 1.95
CA GLY A 232 9.59 -2.75 3.39
C GLY A 232 9.01 -3.97 4.09
N THR A 233 9.64 -4.39 5.19
CA THR A 233 9.21 -5.57 5.94
C THR A 233 8.89 -5.26 7.40
N HIS A 234 8.15 -6.16 8.04
CA HIS A 234 7.90 -6.13 9.48
C HIS A 234 9.06 -6.79 10.22
N LEU A 235 9.91 -6.02 10.88
CA LEU A 235 11.13 -6.40 11.62
C LEU A 235 12.39 -6.70 10.80
N GLY A 236 12.33 -6.79 9.48
CA GLY A 236 13.50 -7.07 8.62
C GLY A 236 14.03 -5.83 7.89
N GLY A 237 13.59 -4.63 8.24
CA GLY A 237 14.05 -3.38 7.64
C GLY A 237 13.64 -3.19 6.19
N LEU A 238 14.47 -2.48 5.44
CA LEU A 238 14.33 -2.22 4.01
C LEU A 238 15.18 -3.21 3.22
N ASN A 239 14.57 -3.84 2.20
CA ASN A 239 15.26 -4.74 1.28
C ASN A 239 15.28 -4.11 -0.12
N LYS A 240 16.35 -4.37 -0.83
CA LYS A 240 16.52 -4.07 -2.24
C LYS A 240 16.64 -5.39 -3.01
N LEU A 241 15.77 -5.64 -3.96
CA LEU A 241 15.89 -6.74 -4.92
C LEU A 241 16.28 -6.17 -6.28
N ASP A 242 17.46 -6.52 -6.77
CA ASP A 242 17.82 -6.30 -8.19
C ASP A 242 17.19 -7.43 -9.01
N ILE A 243 16.22 -7.09 -9.87
CA ILE A 243 15.43 -8.07 -10.64
C ILE A 243 16.32 -8.80 -11.65
N ARG A 244 17.32 -8.13 -12.23
CA ARG A 244 18.20 -8.68 -13.27
C ARG A 244 19.13 -9.75 -12.74
N THR A 245 19.63 -9.56 -11.52
CA THR A 245 20.58 -10.47 -10.88
C THR A 245 19.90 -11.44 -9.91
N GLY A 246 18.70 -11.10 -9.46
CA GLY A 246 17.98 -11.83 -8.40
C GLY A 246 18.60 -11.67 -7.02
N THR A 247 19.42 -10.62 -6.80
CA THR A 247 20.15 -10.45 -5.55
C THR A 247 19.43 -9.51 -4.59
N PHE A 248 19.46 -9.87 -3.29
CA PHE A 248 18.96 -9.06 -2.20
C PHE A 248 20.07 -8.31 -1.48
N THR A 249 19.78 -7.06 -1.10
CA THR A 249 20.57 -6.26 -0.17
C THR A 249 19.65 -5.79 0.95
N HIS A 250 20.13 -5.84 2.20
CA HIS A 250 19.34 -5.49 3.37
C HIS A 250 19.89 -4.24 4.05
N TYR A 251 19.00 -3.35 4.47
CA TYR A 251 19.31 -2.15 5.24
C TYR A 251 18.53 -2.22 6.55
N LEU A 252 19.24 -2.18 7.66
CA LEU A 252 18.67 -2.35 8.99
C LEU A 252 18.92 -1.11 9.85
N MET A 253 18.09 -0.96 10.87
CA MET A 253 18.35 -0.02 11.96
C MET A 253 19.52 -0.53 12.79
N GLU A 254 20.46 0.36 13.09
CA GLU A 254 21.58 0.12 14.03
C GLU A 254 21.42 1.07 15.21
N GLU A 255 21.43 0.53 16.42
CA GLU A 255 21.28 1.32 17.63
C GLU A 255 22.42 2.34 17.77
N GLY A 256 22.07 3.60 18.03
CA GLY A 256 23.05 4.69 18.15
C GLY A 256 23.59 5.25 16.83
N ASN A 257 23.25 4.68 15.69
CA ASN A 257 23.65 5.18 14.38
C ASN A 257 22.51 5.96 13.68
N PRO A 258 22.55 7.31 13.66
CA PRO A 258 21.49 8.12 13.08
C PRO A 258 21.45 8.06 11.54
N GLU A 259 22.48 7.52 10.89
CA GLU A 259 22.53 7.36 9.42
C GLU A 259 21.88 6.06 8.94
N THR A 260 21.26 5.28 9.82
CA THR A 260 20.49 4.07 9.48
C THR A 260 18.98 4.28 9.62
N LEU A 261 18.20 3.28 9.27
CA LEU A 261 16.74 3.36 9.40
C LEU A 261 16.31 3.72 10.83
N PRO A 262 15.23 4.52 11.00
CA PRO A 262 14.69 4.80 12.33
C PRO A 262 14.10 3.57 13.04
N SER A 263 13.68 2.56 12.26
CA SER A 263 13.15 1.28 12.75
C SER A 263 13.25 0.18 11.68
N ASN A 264 13.35 -1.08 12.12
CA ASN A 264 13.27 -2.25 11.24
C ASN A 264 11.83 -2.61 10.80
N ILE A 265 10.84 -1.88 11.29
CA ILE A 265 9.47 -1.99 10.80
C ILE A 265 9.24 -0.87 9.78
N VAL A 266 9.39 -1.22 8.50
CA VAL A 266 9.13 -0.32 7.38
C VAL A 266 7.68 -0.49 6.96
N ARG A 267 6.95 0.62 6.92
CA ARG A 267 5.51 0.68 6.66
C ARG A 267 5.19 1.06 5.24
N ASP A 268 5.96 2.02 4.70
CA ASP A 268 5.76 2.49 3.34
C ASP A 268 7.04 3.08 2.74
N ILE A 269 7.06 3.19 1.39
CA ILE A 269 8.20 3.66 0.61
C ILE A 269 7.68 4.48 -0.57
N ALA A 270 8.11 5.72 -0.67
CA ALA A 270 7.79 6.59 -1.81
C ALA A 270 9.07 7.15 -2.45
N PRO A 271 9.11 7.35 -3.77
CA PRO A 271 10.23 8.01 -4.43
C PRO A 271 10.22 9.52 -4.14
N TYR A 272 11.40 10.09 -3.96
CA TYR A 272 11.57 11.53 -3.85
C TYR A 272 12.90 11.94 -4.49
N GLN A 273 12.86 12.56 -5.66
CA GLN A 273 14.05 12.88 -6.46
C GLN A 273 14.92 11.62 -6.68
N ASP A 274 16.22 11.66 -6.34
CA ASP A 274 17.13 10.51 -6.42
C ASP A 274 17.15 9.65 -5.14
N GLN A 275 16.28 9.93 -4.17
CA GLN A 275 16.17 9.29 -2.87
C GLN A 275 14.83 8.58 -2.69
N LEU A 276 14.67 7.92 -1.54
CA LEU A 276 13.40 7.34 -1.11
C LEU A 276 12.97 7.97 0.21
N ILE A 277 11.70 8.32 0.32
CA ILE A 277 11.08 8.53 1.62
C ILE A 277 10.71 7.16 2.17
N VAL A 278 11.25 6.83 3.33
CA VAL A 278 10.99 5.56 4.01
C VAL A 278 10.24 5.83 5.30
N ALA A 279 8.98 5.42 5.34
CA ALA A 279 8.13 5.48 6.51
C ALA A 279 8.37 4.26 7.41
N THR A 280 8.63 4.51 8.67
CA THR A 280 8.89 3.45 9.65
C THR A 280 8.01 3.59 10.89
N GLN A 281 8.04 2.57 11.75
CA GLN A 281 7.34 2.65 13.03
C GLN A 281 7.86 3.78 13.94
N ASN A 282 9.11 4.23 13.76
CA ASN A 282 9.73 5.24 14.63
C ASN A 282 10.11 6.51 13.85
N GLY A 283 9.31 6.90 12.87
CA GLY A 283 9.52 8.12 12.10
C GLY A 283 9.81 7.89 10.62
N VAL A 284 10.17 8.96 9.93
CA VAL A 284 10.43 9.00 8.49
C VAL A 284 11.88 9.38 8.24
N CYS A 285 12.48 8.80 7.21
CA CYS A 285 13.80 9.23 6.74
C CYS A 285 13.84 9.37 5.21
N LEU A 286 14.75 10.21 4.75
CA LEU A 286 15.24 10.20 3.36
C LEU A 286 16.37 9.16 3.28
N PHE A 287 16.14 8.13 2.50
CA PHE A 287 17.11 7.06 2.25
C PHE A 287 17.80 7.29 0.90
N ASN A 288 19.13 7.32 0.92
CA ASN A 288 19.93 7.42 -0.30
C ASN A 288 20.25 6.02 -0.84
N PRO A 289 19.71 5.62 -2.01
CA PRO A 289 19.92 4.30 -2.59
C PRO A 289 21.36 3.98 -3.02
N GLN A 290 22.19 5.01 -3.22
CA GLN A 290 23.60 4.86 -3.64
C GLN A 290 24.52 4.60 -2.46
N THR A 291 24.32 5.31 -1.35
CA THR A 291 25.16 5.21 -0.15
C THR A 291 24.61 4.24 0.88
N GLY A 292 23.31 3.91 0.83
CA GLY A 292 22.61 3.12 1.84
C GLY A 292 22.35 3.88 3.14
N LYS A 293 22.55 5.19 3.17
CA LYS A 293 22.40 6.02 4.36
C LYS A 293 21.03 6.68 4.43
N CYS A 294 20.57 6.90 5.66
CA CYS A 294 19.35 7.61 6.00
C CYS A 294 19.63 8.99 6.59
N GLN A 295 18.83 9.96 6.24
CA GLN A 295 18.66 11.21 6.95
C GLN A 295 17.31 11.20 7.64
N GLN A 296 17.29 11.07 8.98
CA GLN A 296 16.06 11.09 9.75
C GLN A 296 15.44 12.49 9.72
N LEU A 297 14.14 12.58 9.39
CA LEU A 297 13.44 13.85 9.29
C LEU A 297 12.75 14.19 10.61
N PHE A 298 12.84 15.45 11.04
CA PHE A 298 12.12 16.03 12.20
C PHE A 298 12.34 15.32 13.54
N LYS A 299 13.37 14.49 13.70
CA LYS A 299 13.63 13.69 14.92
C LYS A 299 13.57 14.51 16.21
N ASP A 300 14.15 15.69 16.19
CA ASP A 300 14.31 16.57 17.37
C ASP A 300 13.25 17.67 17.47
N SER A 301 12.33 17.78 16.50
CA SER A 301 11.27 18.77 16.52
C SER A 301 10.08 18.32 17.39
N LYS A 302 9.29 19.29 17.87
CA LYS A 302 8.05 18.99 18.61
C LYS A 302 7.03 18.28 17.71
N GLU A 303 6.98 18.67 16.45
CA GLU A 303 6.13 18.09 15.40
C GLU A 303 6.63 16.70 15.03
N GLY A 304 7.93 16.48 14.92
CA GLY A 304 8.53 15.20 14.60
C GLY A 304 8.22 14.10 15.62
N ARG A 305 8.08 14.45 16.89
CA ARG A 305 7.61 13.49 17.92
C ARG A 305 6.17 13.01 17.70
N LYS A 306 5.35 13.80 16.98
CA LYS A 306 3.99 13.41 16.59
C LYS A 306 3.97 12.53 15.36
N ILE A 307 5.04 12.54 14.52
CA ILE A 307 5.17 11.70 13.32
C ILE A 307 5.78 10.32 13.66
N ALA A 308 5.93 9.97 14.91
CA ALA A 308 6.23 8.59 15.30
C ALA A 308 5.09 7.65 14.86
N MET A 309 5.41 6.41 14.46
CA MET A 309 4.46 5.41 13.98
C MET A 309 3.75 5.83 12.67
N VAL A 310 4.54 6.15 11.65
CA VAL A 310 4.03 6.46 10.31
C VAL A 310 3.43 5.21 9.68
N ALA A 311 2.29 5.36 9.04
CA ALA A 311 1.55 4.27 8.40
C ALA A 311 1.72 4.25 6.89
N ASP A 312 1.72 5.43 6.26
CA ASP A 312 1.72 5.59 4.81
C ASP A 312 2.33 6.93 4.41
N VAL A 313 2.93 7.02 3.21
CA VAL A 313 3.51 8.25 2.63
C VAL A 313 3.14 8.35 1.16
N GLU A 314 2.81 9.55 0.71
CA GLU A 314 2.53 9.87 -0.68
C GLU A 314 3.27 11.14 -1.06
N VAL A 315 3.83 11.17 -2.27
CA VAL A 315 4.54 12.32 -2.84
C VAL A 315 3.72 12.87 -3.99
N ASP A 316 3.33 14.13 -3.90
CA ASP A 316 2.60 14.89 -4.93
C ASP A 316 3.51 15.61 -5.93
#